data_3c7d8cff925bddc0b93c9c778da7af86
#
_entry.id   3c7d8cff925bddc0b93c9c778da7af86
#
_cell.length_a   1.000
_cell.length_b   1.000
_cell.length_c   1.000
_cell.angle_alpha   90.00
_cell.angle_beta   90.00
_cell.angle_gamma   90.00
#
_symmetry.space_group_name_H-M   'P 1'
#
loop_
_entity.id
_entity.type
_entity.pdbx_description
1 polymer ?
#
loop_
_entity_poly.entity_id
_entity_poly.type
_entity_poly.pdbx_seq_one_letter_code
_entity_poly.pdbx_strand_id
1 'polypeptide(L)'
;YKRQDEVHITKGNCIMTDTIINVSSLSFGYAGSDVLVLEDITFDIKKGEVALIIGASGSGKTTLLKMLGKSMIPEGRLSGKAEYYGRQISSLSQAEAAVKIGYVGQNPDNQIVTDKVWHELAFGLENLGVPNADIRRRVAEMSEYFGITGWYDKNTEELSGGQKQLLNLASIMVMRPEVLLLDEPTAQLDPLAKKKFIDTVLELNKDFGITIMCVEHNLADIYSKADKVLVLENGKLIYNGSPRKTAESLVKTENPLVYGLPSSVRIYEGCKKDITFETDCPLTVKEGRKWIASLNIKGESYVSQDKHYETGDTAVSVKNVFFRYTKNSANVLENISFDIEKGRITALLGSNGAGKTTLLRLMSGIKKPISGKVKVNGRCAVLPQNPMALLNQISVEEELASAVMDKRNSSVKNMDRKQRIVLVENMLERTGLLRVRKQHPYDLSGGQQQRLAFAKILLYEPDIILLDEPTKGIDPFFCKKMGEWLEELKNMGKTIVIVSHDVEFCALFADKCGLIFDRNIESCLLYT
;
A
#
# COMPACT_ATOMS: atom_id res chain seq x y z
N TYR A 1 -3.39 20.74 -46.09
CA TYR A 1 -4.38 20.07 -46.97
C TYR A 1 -5.65 19.86 -46.18
N LYS A 2 -6.69 20.66 -46.53
CA LYS A 2 -8.06 20.54 -46.05
C LYS A 2 -8.68 19.29 -46.67
N ARG A 3 -9.22 18.39 -45.84
CA ARG A 3 -10.37 17.56 -46.22
C ARG A 3 -11.48 17.84 -45.24
N GLN A 4 -12.53 18.46 -45.77
CA GLN A 4 -13.85 18.53 -45.18
C GLN A 4 -14.45 17.12 -45.28
N ASP A 5 -14.69 16.48 -44.16
CA ASP A 5 -15.63 15.37 -44.06
C ASP A 5 -16.93 15.94 -43.52
N GLU A 6 -17.93 16.03 -44.40
CA GLU A 6 -19.30 16.40 -44.08
C GLU A 6 -19.88 15.36 -43.11
N VAL A 7 -20.11 15.77 -41.87
CA VAL A 7 -20.86 15.00 -40.90
C VAL A 7 -22.34 15.21 -41.19
N HIS A 8 -22.99 14.21 -41.77
CA HIS A 8 -24.45 14.14 -41.82
C HIS A 8 -25.00 13.98 -40.37
N ILE A 9 -25.49 15.09 -39.83
CA ILE A 9 -26.25 15.10 -38.57
C ILE A 9 -27.67 14.60 -38.86
N THR A 10 -27.91 13.31 -38.69
CA THR A 10 -29.25 12.81 -38.53
C THR A 10 -29.70 13.16 -37.10
N LYS A 11 -30.75 14.00 -36.99
CA LYS A 11 -31.46 14.31 -35.74
C LYS A 11 -32.14 13.06 -35.21
N GLY A 12 -31.38 12.25 -34.48
CA GLY A 12 -31.88 11.30 -33.51
C GLY A 12 -31.39 11.78 -32.13
N ASN A 13 -32.26 11.95 -31.16
CA ASN A 13 -31.91 12.27 -29.79
C ASN A 13 -30.96 11.19 -29.21
N CYS A 14 -29.68 11.28 -29.52
CA CYS A 14 -28.64 10.59 -28.80
C CYS A 14 -28.33 11.47 -27.60
N ILE A 15 -28.94 11.21 -26.46
CA ILE A 15 -28.44 11.65 -25.17
C ILE A 15 -27.07 10.98 -25.09
N MET A 16 -25.99 11.70 -25.44
CA MET A 16 -24.64 11.25 -25.12
C MET A 16 -24.58 11.17 -23.61
N THR A 17 -24.73 9.96 -23.09
CA THR A 17 -24.47 9.72 -21.68
C THR A 17 -22.99 9.91 -21.49
N ASP A 18 -22.59 10.91 -20.70
CA ASP A 18 -21.19 11.17 -20.27
C ASP A 18 -20.56 9.96 -19.54
N THR A 19 -21.34 8.91 -19.34
CA THR A 19 -20.96 7.68 -18.62
C THR A 19 -20.09 6.81 -19.53
N ILE A 20 -18.87 6.57 -19.09
CA ILE A 20 -17.91 5.69 -19.78
C ILE A 20 -17.96 4.26 -19.23
N ILE A 21 -18.06 4.10 -17.92
CA ILE A 21 -18.24 2.80 -17.24
C ILE A 21 -19.58 2.80 -16.51
N ASN A 22 -20.37 1.75 -16.74
CA ASN A 22 -21.61 1.50 -16.03
C ASN A 22 -21.61 0.08 -15.48
N VAL A 23 -21.85 -0.07 -14.19
CA VAL A 23 -21.94 -1.37 -13.51
C VAL A 23 -23.32 -1.48 -12.88
N SER A 24 -24.03 -2.56 -13.20
CA SER A 24 -25.41 -2.78 -12.76
C SER A 24 -25.58 -4.15 -12.14
N SER A 25 -25.92 -4.18 -10.85
CA SER A 25 -26.19 -5.38 -10.03
C SER A 25 -25.13 -6.48 -10.20
N LEU A 26 -23.86 -6.08 -10.28
CA LEU A 26 -22.74 -6.98 -10.49
C LEU A 26 -22.48 -7.82 -9.25
N SER A 27 -22.56 -9.14 -9.39
CA SER A 27 -22.17 -10.08 -8.33
C SER A 27 -21.20 -11.12 -8.90
N PHE A 28 -20.19 -11.48 -8.08
CA PHE A 28 -19.16 -12.42 -8.50
C PHE A 28 -18.69 -13.32 -7.36
N GLY A 29 -18.51 -14.62 -7.65
CA GLY A 29 -17.86 -15.60 -6.77
C GLY A 29 -16.88 -16.46 -7.56
N TYR A 30 -15.68 -16.68 -7.01
CA TYR A 30 -14.65 -17.51 -7.65
C TYR A 30 -15.09 -18.96 -7.86
N ALA A 31 -14.58 -19.61 -8.88
CA ALA A 31 -14.81 -21.04 -9.12
C ALA A 31 -14.39 -21.87 -7.89
N GLY A 32 -15.23 -22.83 -7.50
CA GLY A 32 -14.97 -23.69 -6.33
C GLY A 32 -15.28 -23.05 -4.96
N SER A 33 -15.76 -21.80 -4.93
CA SER A 33 -16.21 -21.14 -3.71
C SER A 33 -17.72 -20.90 -3.73
N ASP A 34 -18.40 -21.14 -2.61
CA ASP A 34 -19.82 -20.79 -2.45
C ASP A 34 -20.02 -19.33 -2.01
N VAL A 35 -18.96 -18.65 -1.63
CA VAL A 35 -18.99 -17.28 -1.14
C VAL A 35 -18.89 -16.30 -2.29
N LEU A 36 -19.80 -15.31 -2.34
CA LEU A 36 -19.71 -14.16 -3.24
C LEU A 36 -18.63 -13.20 -2.70
N VAL A 37 -17.73 -12.78 -3.58
CA VAL A 37 -16.71 -11.75 -3.30
C VAL A 37 -17.23 -10.36 -3.61
N LEU A 38 -18.14 -10.26 -4.60
CA LEU A 38 -18.90 -9.05 -4.92
C LEU A 38 -20.38 -9.38 -4.91
N GLU A 39 -21.19 -8.52 -4.34
CA GLU A 39 -22.62 -8.73 -4.16
C GLU A 39 -23.38 -7.44 -4.49
N ASP A 40 -24.19 -7.48 -5.57
CA ASP A 40 -25.08 -6.41 -6.03
C ASP A 40 -24.41 -5.01 -6.17
N ILE A 41 -23.26 -4.96 -6.80
CA ILE A 41 -22.50 -3.72 -7.02
C ILE A 41 -23.14 -2.92 -8.15
N THR A 42 -23.52 -1.67 -7.88
CA THR A 42 -24.09 -0.75 -8.87
C THR A 42 -23.46 0.64 -8.76
N PHE A 43 -22.85 1.13 -9.85
CA PHE A 43 -22.30 2.49 -9.96
C PHE A 43 -22.07 2.87 -11.42
N ASP A 44 -21.88 4.17 -11.64
CA ASP A 44 -21.47 4.74 -12.93
C ASP A 44 -20.19 5.57 -12.77
N ILE A 45 -19.39 5.68 -13.82
CA ILE A 45 -18.24 6.59 -13.90
C ILE A 45 -18.36 7.39 -15.19
N LYS A 46 -18.17 8.71 -15.08
CA LYS A 46 -18.21 9.60 -16.22
C LYS A 46 -16.84 9.69 -16.88
N LYS A 47 -16.83 10.07 -18.16
CA LYS A 47 -15.59 10.31 -18.91
C LYS A 47 -14.76 11.40 -18.23
N GLY A 48 -13.47 11.14 -18.04
CA GLY A 48 -12.53 12.05 -17.40
C GLY A 48 -12.62 12.11 -15.87
N GLU A 49 -13.54 11.38 -15.21
CA GLU A 49 -13.59 11.29 -13.74
C GLU A 49 -12.40 10.51 -13.17
N VAL A 50 -11.93 10.96 -12.02
CA VAL A 50 -11.00 10.21 -11.15
C VAL A 50 -11.82 9.56 -10.03
N ALA A 51 -12.02 8.24 -10.13
CA ALA A 51 -12.75 7.45 -9.14
C ALA A 51 -11.78 6.68 -8.23
N LEU A 52 -11.95 6.83 -6.93
CA LEU A 52 -11.15 6.14 -5.92
C LEU A 52 -11.97 5.02 -5.28
N ILE A 53 -11.44 3.80 -5.25
CA ILE A 53 -12.06 2.64 -4.61
C ILE A 53 -11.34 2.37 -3.30
N ILE A 54 -12.06 2.46 -2.19
CA ILE A 54 -11.53 2.23 -0.84
C ILE A 54 -12.27 1.11 -0.12
N GLY A 55 -11.62 0.50 0.87
CA GLY A 55 -12.19 -0.60 1.65
C GLY A 55 -11.10 -1.41 2.35
N ALA A 56 -11.48 -2.22 3.32
CA ALA A 56 -10.58 -3.11 4.02
C ALA A 56 -9.93 -4.15 3.08
N SER A 57 -8.82 -4.74 3.50
CA SER A 57 -8.22 -5.87 2.79
C SER A 57 -9.20 -7.02 2.67
N GLY A 58 -9.36 -7.57 1.46
CA GLY A 58 -10.31 -8.64 1.18
C GLY A 58 -11.75 -8.18 0.92
N SER A 59 -12.04 -6.88 0.84
CA SER A 59 -13.39 -6.37 0.54
C SER A 59 -13.82 -6.51 -0.93
N GLY A 60 -12.95 -7.01 -1.82
CA GLY A 60 -13.28 -7.24 -3.24
C GLY A 60 -12.78 -6.15 -4.20
N LYS A 61 -11.98 -5.16 -3.77
CA LYS A 61 -11.50 -4.02 -4.62
C LYS A 61 -10.80 -4.47 -5.89
N THR A 62 -9.76 -5.28 -5.76
CA THR A 62 -9.01 -5.86 -6.89
C THR A 62 -9.91 -6.68 -7.80
N THR A 63 -10.84 -7.46 -7.22
CA THR A 63 -11.80 -8.24 -7.99
C THR A 63 -12.72 -7.32 -8.79
N LEU A 64 -13.21 -6.23 -8.20
CA LEU A 64 -14.03 -5.25 -8.90
C LEU A 64 -13.28 -4.62 -10.08
N LEU A 65 -12.01 -4.18 -9.89
CA LEU A 65 -11.20 -3.66 -11.00
C LEU A 65 -11.02 -4.69 -12.11
N LYS A 66 -10.75 -5.96 -11.77
CA LYS A 66 -10.59 -7.05 -12.75
C LYS A 66 -11.87 -7.30 -13.56
N MET A 67 -13.07 -7.10 -12.98
CA MET A 67 -14.33 -7.21 -13.72
C MET A 67 -14.46 -6.16 -14.82
N LEU A 68 -13.73 -5.05 -14.74
CA LEU A 68 -13.75 -3.97 -15.73
C LEU A 68 -12.72 -4.16 -16.86
N GLY A 69 -11.88 -5.18 -16.80
CA GLY A 69 -10.93 -5.50 -17.85
C GLY A 69 -11.19 -6.90 -18.44
N LYS A 70 -11.58 -6.99 -19.70
CA LYS A 70 -12.01 -8.26 -20.34
C LYS A 70 -11.05 -9.44 -20.11
N SER A 71 -9.74 -9.23 -20.30
CA SER A 71 -8.72 -10.27 -20.16
C SER A 71 -8.37 -10.62 -18.70
N MET A 72 -8.89 -9.86 -17.75
CA MET A 72 -8.59 -9.99 -16.32
C MET A 72 -9.73 -10.62 -15.52
N ILE A 73 -10.91 -10.82 -16.14
CA ILE A 73 -12.07 -11.41 -15.47
C ILE A 73 -11.70 -12.82 -15.02
N PRO A 74 -11.70 -13.11 -13.70
CA PRO A 74 -11.36 -14.43 -13.21
C PRO A 74 -12.45 -15.45 -13.53
N GLU A 75 -12.10 -16.73 -13.50
CA GLU A 75 -13.08 -17.81 -13.62
C GLU A 75 -14.00 -17.86 -12.38
N GLY A 76 -15.31 -17.93 -12.63
CA GLY A 76 -16.27 -17.96 -11.55
C GLY A 76 -17.71 -17.72 -11.99
N ARG A 77 -18.59 -17.55 -10.99
CA ARG A 77 -20.01 -17.26 -11.20
C ARG A 77 -20.21 -15.75 -11.25
N LEU A 78 -20.57 -15.23 -12.41
CA LEU A 78 -20.82 -13.81 -12.66
C LEU A 78 -22.31 -13.58 -12.92
N SER A 79 -22.91 -12.59 -12.28
CA SER A 79 -24.23 -12.06 -12.61
C SER A 79 -24.20 -10.53 -12.66
N GLY A 80 -25.20 -9.91 -13.29
CA GLY A 80 -25.23 -8.48 -13.54
C GLY A 80 -24.41 -8.09 -14.78
N LYS A 81 -24.07 -6.80 -14.90
CA LYS A 81 -23.43 -6.23 -16.09
C LYS A 81 -22.34 -5.23 -15.72
N ALA A 82 -21.25 -5.26 -16.48
CA ALA A 82 -20.24 -4.21 -16.54
C ALA A 82 -20.14 -3.74 -18.00
N GLU A 83 -20.34 -2.46 -18.24
CA GLU A 83 -20.47 -1.87 -19.58
C GLU A 83 -19.44 -0.74 -19.77
N TYR A 84 -18.89 -0.68 -20.99
CA TYR A 84 -18.06 0.40 -21.50
C TYR A 84 -18.84 1.08 -22.63
N TYR A 85 -19.20 2.36 -22.45
CA TYR A 85 -20.10 3.11 -23.34
C TYR A 85 -21.39 2.32 -23.72
N GLY A 86 -22.04 1.69 -22.73
CA GLY A 86 -23.27 0.92 -22.92
C GLY A 86 -23.09 -0.45 -23.59
N ARG A 87 -21.85 -0.85 -23.94
CA ARG A 87 -21.53 -2.19 -24.46
C ARG A 87 -20.93 -3.03 -23.33
N GLN A 88 -21.42 -4.27 -23.19
CA GLN A 88 -20.83 -5.19 -22.19
C GLN A 88 -19.33 -5.38 -22.44
N ILE A 89 -18.51 -5.23 -21.40
CA ILE A 89 -17.05 -5.37 -21.47
C ILE A 89 -16.66 -6.77 -21.98
N SER A 90 -17.39 -7.80 -21.60
CA SER A 90 -17.19 -9.18 -22.09
C SER A 90 -17.40 -9.32 -23.60
N SER A 91 -18.18 -8.45 -24.24
CA SER A 91 -18.47 -8.49 -25.68
C SER A 91 -17.45 -7.73 -26.53
N LEU A 92 -16.55 -6.92 -25.92
CA LEU A 92 -15.48 -6.24 -26.66
C LEU A 92 -14.53 -7.28 -27.29
N SER A 93 -13.89 -6.97 -28.41
CA SER A 93 -12.76 -7.80 -28.87
C SER A 93 -11.59 -7.70 -27.88
N GLN A 94 -10.67 -8.66 -27.90
CA GLN A 94 -9.52 -8.63 -27.00
C GLN A 94 -8.60 -7.45 -27.30
N ALA A 95 -8.38 -7.17 -28.57
CA ALA A 95 -7.58 -6.03 -29.02
C ALA A 95 -8.24 -4.68 -28.64
N GLU A 96 -9.56 -4.54 -28.83
CA GLU A 96 -10.31 -3.34 -28.45
C GLU A 96 -10.23 -3.08 -26.94
N ALA A 97 -10.47 -4.10 -26.12
CA ALA A 97 -10.40 -3.99 -24.68
C ALA A 97 -8.98 -3.61 -24.20
N ALA A 98 -7.93 -4.22 -24.76
CA ALA A 98 -6.55 -3.93 -24.43
C ALA A 98 -6.11 -2.50 -24.77
N VAL A 99 -6.65 -1.95 -25.87
CA VAL A 99 -6.35 -0.56 -26.27
C VAL A 99 -7.16 0.45 -25.43
N LYS A 100 -8.43 0.15 -25.14
CA LYS A 100 -9.35 1.11 -24.51
C LYS A 100 -9.26 1.17 -23.00
N ILE A 101 -8.92 0.06 -22.35
CA ILE A 101 -8.88 -0.09 -20.91
C ILE A 101 -7.49 -0.58 -20.49
N GLY A 102 -6.67 0.35 -20.02
CA GLY A 102 -5.34 0.06 -19.47
C GLY A 102 -5.41 -0.40 -18.03
N TYR A 103 -4.50 -1.28 -17.61
CA TYR A 103 -4.41 -1.77 -16.24
C TYR A 103 -2.97 -1.74 -15.73
N VAL A 104 -2.77 -1.13 -14.55
CA VAL A 104 -1.51 -1.12 -13.81
C VAL A 104 -1.72 -1.82 -12.47
N GLY A 105 -1.00 -2.88 -12.24
CA GLY A 105 -1.10 -3.69 -11.01
C GLY A 105 -0.12 -3.28 -9.92
N GLN A 106 -0.23 -3.97 -8.80
CA GLN A 106 0.54 -3.72 -7.58
C GLN A 106 2.04 -4.03 -7.74
N ASN A 107 2.38 -5.08 -8.49
CA ASN A 107 3.77 -5.50 -8.70
C ASN A 107 4.21 -5.29 -10.15
N PRO A 108 5.11 -4.33 -10.42
CA PRO A 108 5.60 -4.08 -11.76
C PRO A 108 6.34 -5.27 -12.39
N ASP A 109 7.05 -6.07 -11.59
CA ASP A 109 7.80 -7.23 -12.10
C ASP A 109 6.90 -8.32 -12.72
N ASN A 110 5.61 -8.34 -12.37
CA ASN A 110 4.64 -9.27 -12.96
C ASN A 110 4.07 -8.78 -14.30
N GLN A 111 4.33 -7.52 -14.67
CA GLN A 111 3.77 -6.90 -15.87
C GLN A 111 4.83 -6.62 -16.94
N ILE A 112 6.07 -6.34 -16.53
CA ILE A 112 7.20 -6.15 -17.45
C ILE A 112 7.55 -7.49 -18.08
N VAL A 113 7.54 -7.54 -19.41
CA VAL A 113 7.72 -8.76 -20.21
C VAL A 113 9.07 -8.79 -20.93
N THR A 114 9.59 -7.60 -21.29
CA THR A 114 10.80 -7.51 -22.09
C THR A 114 12.03 -7.15 -21.25
N ASP A 115 13.21 -7.40 -21.79
CA ASP A 115 14.50 -7.13 -21.14
C ASP A 115 14.97 -5.66 -21.29
N LYS A 116 14.43 -4.92 -22.26
CA LYS A 116 14.83 -3.54 -22.55
C LYS A 116 13.67 -2.57 -22.35
N VAL A 117 13.98 -1.40 -21.82
CA VAL A 117 13.01 -0.32 -21.57
C VAL A 117 12.30 0.12 -22.87
N TRP A 118 13.06 0.39 -23.92
CA TRP A 118 12.44 0.82 -25.19
C TRP A 118 11.53 -0.26 -25.80
N HIS A 119 11.89 -1.53 -25.63
CA HIS A 119 11.11 -2.65 -26.14
C HIS A 119 9.81 -2.83 -25.34
N GLU A 120 9.88 -2.67 -24.01
CA GLU A 120 8.69 -2.68 -23.17
C GLU A 120 7.67 -1.59 -23.57
N LEU A 121 8.15 -0.40 -23.91
CA LEU A 121 7.29 0.68 -24.41
C LEU A 121 6.66 0.35 -25.79
N ALA A 122 7.38 -0.36 -26.64
CA ALA A 122 6.92 -0.73 -27.99
C ALA A 122 6.01 -1.97 -28.00
N PHE A 123 6.19 -2.88 -27.05
CA PHE A 123 5.64 -4.24 -27.03
C PHE A 123 4.13 -4.32 -27.28
N GLY A 124 3.34 -3.47 -26.61
CA GLY A 124 1.90 -3.44 -26.78
C GLY A 124 1.47 -3.03 -28.21
N LEU A 125 2.16 -2.07 -28.81
CA LEU A 125 1.88 -1.62 -30.19
C LEU A 125 2.33 -2.64 -31.25
N GLU A 126 3.45 -3.34 -31.00
CA GLU A 126 3.94 -4.41 -31.88
C GLU A 126 2.93 -5.55 -31.93
N ASN A 127 2.39 -5.97 -30.79
CA ASN A 127 1.36 -7.01 -30.71
C ASN A 127 0.05 -6.63 -31.40
N LEU A 128 -0.23 -5.34 -31.51
CA LEU A 128 -1.38 -4.81 -32.23
C LEU A 128 -1.12 -4.63 -33.74
N GLY A 129 0.10 -4.90 -34.22
CA GLY A 129 0.48 -4.75 -35.62
C GLY A 129 0.54 -3.30 -36.07
N VAL A 130 0.79 -2.34 -35.17
CA VAL A 130 0.93 -0.92 -35.50
C VAL A 130 2.18 -0.71 -36.37
N PRO A 131 2.13 0.16 -37.43
CA PRO A 131 3.29 0.42 -38.29
C PRO A 131 4.49 0.97 -37.49
N ASN A 132 5.70 0.53 -37.81
CA ASN A 132 6.94 0.91 -37.09
C ASN A 132 7.15 2.43 -36.96
N ALA A 133 6.76 3.21 -37.97
CA ALA A 133 6.87 4.67 -37.92
C ALA A 133 5.99 5.28 -36.81
N ASP A 134 4.77 4.75 -36.63
CA ASP A 134 3.84 5.21 -35.61
C ASP A 134 4.29 4.70 -34.21
N ILE A 135 4.83 3.47 -34.12
CA ILE A 135 5.42 2.95 -32.88
C ILE A 135 6.54 3.88 -32.41
N ARG A 136 7.52 4.16 -33.27
CA ARG A 136 8.66 5.05 -32.94
C ARG A 136 8.19 6.42 -32.48
N ARG A 137 7.23 7.02 -33.16
CA ARG A 137 6.68 8.33 -32.79
C ARG A 137 6.02 8.29 -31.41
N ARG A 138 5.10 7.35 -31.16
CA ARG A 138 4.37 7.24 -29.88
C ARG A 138 5.29 6.90 -28.72
N VAL A 139 6.25 6.01 -28.93
CA VAL A 139 7.26 5.65 -27.92
C VAL A 139 8.12 6.86 -27.58
N ALA A 140 8.58 7.63 -28.57
CA ALA A 140 9.35 8.85 -28.34
C ALA A 140 8.55 9.91 -27.56
N GLU A 141 7.29 10.18 -27.98
CA GLU A 141 6.38 11.11 -27.29
C GLU A 141 6.21 10.72 -25.81
N MET A 142 5.93 9.45 -25.52
CA MET A 142 5.73 8.98 -24.14
C MET A 142 7.03 8.91 -23.35
N SER A 143 8.15 8.53 -23.97
CA SER A 143 9.46 8.54 -23.31
C SER A 143 9.85 9.92 -22.81
N GLU A 144 9.55 10.95 -23.60
CA GLU A 144 9.79 12.35 -23.22
C GLU A 144 8.83 12.78 -22.10
N TYR A 145 7.52 12.52 -22.27
CA TYR A 145 6.50 12.89 -21.29
C TYR A 145 6.80 12.30 -19.89
N PHE A 146 7.21 11.03 -19.82
CA PHE A 146 7.53 10.35 -18.57
C PHE A 146 8.97 10.55 -18.08
N GLY A 147 9.81 11.27 -18.84
CA GLY A 147 11.23 11.46 -18.53
C GLY A 147 12.04 10.16 -18.52
N ILE A 148 11.70 9.23 -19.43
CA ILE A 148 12.34 7.90 -19.56
C ILE A 148 13.60 7.96 -20.41
N THR A 149 13.82 9.02 -21.19
CA THR A 149 14.92 9.16 -22.16
C THR A 149 16.31 8.86 -21.57
N GLY A 150 16.56 9.24 -20.30
CA GLY A 150 17.86 9.02 -19.65
C GLY A 150 18.20 7.55 -19.34
N TRP A 151 17.23 6.64 -19.42
CA TRP A 151 17.38 5.22 -19.14
C TRP A 151 16.70 4.31 -20.17
N TYR A 152 16.43 4.87 -21.36
CA TYR A 152 15.76 4.23 -22.48
C TYR A 152 16.43 2.94 -22.97
N ASP A 153 17.77 2.90 -22.99
CA ASP A 153 18.56 1.76 -23.44
C ASP A 153 18.93 0.76 -22.34
N LYS A 154 18.53 1.04 -21.08
CA LYS A 154 18.83 0.15 -19.96
C LYS A 154 18.06 -1.16 -20.02
N ASN A 155 18.57 -2.16 -19.29
CA ASN A 155 17.79 -3.36 -19.00
C ASN A 155 16.72 -3.03 -17.94
N THR A 156 15.55 -3.66 -18.05
CA THR A 156 14.44 -3.48 -17.12
C THR A 156 14.81 -3.94 -15.70
N GLU A 157 15.70 -4.92 -15.57
CA GLU A 157 16.21 -5.40 -14.28
C GLU A 157 17.07 -4.36 -13.52
N GLU A 158 17.69 -3.43 -14.23
CA GLU A 158 18.53 -2.37 -13.64
C GLU A 158 17.71 -1.22 -13.03
N LEU A 159 16.40 -1.22 -13.27
CA LEU A 159 15.51 -0.16 -12.82
C LEU A 159 15.14 -0.30 -11.34
N SER A 160 15.01 0.84 -10.66
CA SER A 160 14.40 0.87 -9.33
C SER A 160 12.90 0.53 -9.40
N GLY A 161 12.30 0.11 -8.28
CA GLY A 161 10.86 -0.20 -8.23
C GLY A 161 9.97 0.96 -8.73
N GLY A 162 10.33 2.21 -8.40
CA GLY A 162 9.62 3.39 -8.89
C GLY A 162 9.77 3.61 -10.40
N GLN A 163 10.95 3.36 -10.96
CA GLN A 163 11.19 3.41 -12.40
C GLN A 163 10.43 2.31 -13.14
N LYS A 164 10.40 1.08 -12.61
CA LYS A 164 9.61 -0.03 -13.17
C LYS A 164 8.12 0.28 -13.20
N GLN A 165 7.58 0.85 -12.11
CA GLN A 165 6.16 1.23 -12.06
C GLN A 165 5.83 2.36 -13.05
N LEU A 166 6.74 3.33 -13.20
CA LEU A 166 6.60 4.39 -14.18
C LEU A 166 6.68 3.85 -15.62
N LEU A 167 7.57 2.87 -15.87
CA LEU A 167 7.66 2.17 -17.16
C LEU A 167 6.37 1.43 -17.49
N ASN A 168 5.79 0.71 -16.53
CA ASN A 168 4.49 0.04 -16.71
C ASN A 168 3.38 1.03 -17.09
N LEU A 169 3.31 2.15 -16.39
CA LEU A 169 2.34 3.19 -16.72
C LEU A 169 2.58 3.74 -18.13
N ALA A 170 3.83 4.03 -18.48
CA ALA A 170 4.20 4.56 -19.78
C ALA A 170 3.89 3.56 -20.92
N SER A 171 4.18 2.27 -20.76
CA SER A 171 3.90 1.23 -21.77
C SER A 171 2.41 1.08 -22.07
N ILE A 172 1.56 1.29 -21.07
CA ILE A 172 0.10 1.33 -21.24
C ILE A 172 -0.32 2.63 -21.95
N MET A 173 0.26 3.76 -21.55
CA MET A 173 -0.09 5.07 -22.11
C MET A 173 0.30 5.24 -23.58
N VAL A 174 1.31 4.53 -24.07
CA VAL A 174 1.66 4.47 -25.51
C VAL A 174 0.48 3.98 -26.36
N MET A 175 -0.39 3.11 -25.81
CA MET A 175 -1.60 2.62 -26.48
C MET A 175 -2.75 3.65 -26.48
N ARG A 176 -2.67 4.72 -25.68
CA ARG A 176 -3.67 5.79 -25.53
C ARG A 176 -5.03 5.27 -25.05
N PRO A 177 -5.10 4.66 -23.87
CA PRO A 177 -6.36 4.17 -23.30
C PRO A 177 -7.31 5.32 -22.95
N GLU A 178 -8.61 5.03 -22.91
CA GLU A 178 -9.63 5.96 -22.46
C GLU A 178 -9.96 5.77 -20.97
N VAL A 179 -9.72 4.56 -20.44
CA VAL A 179 -9.87 4.22 -19.04
C VAL A 179 -8.57 3.62 -18.53
N LEU A 180 -8.12 4.07 -17.36
CA LEU A 180 -6.94 3.56 -16.68
C LEU A 180 -7.37 2.98 -15.32
N LEU A 181 -7.17 1.68 -15.16
CA LEU A 181 -7.42 0.93 -13.94
C LEU A 181 -6.12 0.76 -13.17
N LEU A 182 -6.06 1.24 -11.94
CA LEU A 182 -4.88 1.24 -11.09
C LEU A 182 -5.15 0.43 -9.82
N ASP A 183 -4.48 -0.71 -9.65
CA ASP A 183 -4.66 -1.60 -8.50
C ASP A 183 -3.47 -1.51 -7.56
N GLU A 184 -3.57 -0.66 -6.53
CA GLU A 184 -2.53 -0.37 -5.55
C GLU A 184 -1.15 -0.07 -6.18
N PRO A 185 -1.07 0.81 -7.19
CA PRO A 185 0.14 0.98 -8.00
C PRO A 185 1.30 1.54 -7.19
N THR A 186 1.05 2.12 -6.02
CA THR A 186 2.08 2.74 -5.18
C THR A 186 2.54 1.88 -4.00
N ALA A 187 2.00 0.67 -3.84
CA ALA A 187 2.26 -0.19 -2.67
C ALA A 187 3.75 -0.53 -2.44
N GLN A 188 4.57 -0.51 -3.50
CA GLN A 188 6.00 -0.82 -3.40
C GLN A 188 6.92 0.42 -3.44
N LEU A 189 6.34 1.61 -3.59
CA LEU A 189 7.07 2.85 -3.76
C LEU A 189 7.42 3.51 -2.41
N ASP A 190 8.55 4.21 -2.37
CA ASP A 190 8.84 5.12 -1.27
C ASP A 190 7.97 6.39 -1.36
N PRO A 191 7.87 7.20 -0.31
CA PRO A 191 6.96 8.34 -0.27
C PRO A 191 7.17 9.37 -1.39
N LEU A 192 8.43 9.59 -1.83
CA LEU A 192 8.73 10.53 -2.91
C LEU A 192 8.32 9.97 -4.27
N ALA A 193 8.66 8.71 -4.54
CA ALA A 193 8.26 8.03 -5.77
C ALA A 193 6.75 7.87 -5.86
N LYS A 194 6.08 7.55 -4.72
CA LYS A 194 4.63 7.49 -4.62
C LYS A 194 3.96 8.80 -4.99
N LYS A 195 4.37 9.90 -4.35
CA LYS A 195 3.81 11.23 -4.64
C LYS A 195 4.00 11.58 -6.11
N LYS A 196 5.22 11.40 -6.66
CA LYS A 196 5.51 11.64 -8.06
C LYS A 196 4.62 10.81 -8.98
N PHE A 197 4.43 9.52 -8.69
CA PHE A 197 3.57 8.64 -9.46
C PHE A 197 2.11 9.13 -9.48
N ILE A 198 1.54 9.44 -8.31
CA ILE A 198 0.17 9.96 -8.20
C ILE A 198 0.02 11.30 -8.91
N ASP A 199 0.97 12.22 -8.76
CA ASP A 199 0.95 13.50 -9.47
C ASP A 199 0.98 13.27 -11.00
N THR A 200 1.83 12.36 -11.51
CA THR A 200 1.87 11.97 -12.93
C THR A 200 0.52 11.39 -13.41
N VAL A 201 -0.11 10.50 -12.62
CA VAL A 201 -1.43 9.93 -12.95
C VAL A 201 -2.50 11.03 -13.07
N LEU A 202 -2.49 12.00 -12.17
CA LEU A 202 -3.44 13.12 -12.18
C LEU A 202 -3.15 14.11 -13.34
N GLU A 203 -1.89 14.29 -13.72
CA GLU A 203 -1.51 15.05 -14.91
C GLU A 203 -2.02 14.35 -16.17
N LEU A 204 -1.90 13.03 -16.29
CA LEU A 204 -2.48 12.27 -17.41
C LEU A 204 -4.00 12.44 -17.51
N ASN A 205 -4.72 12.43 -16.41
CA ASN A 205 -6.16 12.71 -16.40
C ASN A 205 -6.45 14.12 -16.94
N LYS A 206 -5.72 15.12 -16.46
CA LYS A 206 -5.89 16.52 -16.84
C LYS A 206 -5.51 16.80 -18.30
N ASP A 207 -4.38 16.26 -18.77
CA ASP A 207 -3.80 16.58 -20.07
C ASP A 207 -4.48 15.80 -21.21
N PHE A 208 -4.86 14.52 -20.94
CA PHE A 208 -5.44 13.64 -21.96
C PHE A 208 -6.92 13.33 -21.73
N GLY A 209 -7.53 13.79 -20.64
CA GLY A 209 -8.94 13.51 -20.32
C GLY A 209 -9.23 12.03 -20.04
N ILE A 210 -8.24 11.27 -19.57
CA ILE A 210 -8.36 9.84 -19.31
C ILE A 210 -9.19 9.64 -18.04
N THR A 211 -10.13 8.69 -18.08
CA THR A 211 -10.89 8.27 -16.90
C THR A 211 -10.02 7.37 -16.04
N ILE A 212 -9.94 7.63 -14.74
CA ILE A 212 -9.10 6.88 -13.81
C ILE A 212 -9.95 6.19 -12.77
N MET A 213 -9.73 4.90 -12.58
CA MET A 213 -10.25 4.16 -11.43
C MET A 213 -9.07 3.59 -10.64
N CYS A 214 -8.91 4.04 -9.41
CA CYS A 214 -7.74 3.72 -8.58
C CYS A 214 -8.15 3.05 -7.28
N VAL A 215 -7.52 1.93 -6.95
CA VAL A 215 -7.51 1.33 -5.61
C VAL A 215 -6.25 1.78 -4.91
N GLU A 216 -6.37 2.37 -3.74
CA GLU A 216 -5.25 2.77 -2.90
C GLU A 216 -5.57 2.62 -1.41
N HIS A 217 -4.56 2.27 -0.63
CA HIS A 217 -4.67 2.19 0.84
C HIS A 217 -4.23 3.49 1.53
N ASN A 218 -3.19 4.11 1.02
CA ASN A 218 -2.75 5.41 1.53
C ASN A 218 -3.38 6.53 0.71
N LEU A 219 -4.34 7.20 1.28
CA LEU A 219 -5.24 8.12 0.60
C LEU A 219 -4.78 9.58 0.64
N ALA A 220 -3.70 9.92 1.37
CA ALA A 220 -3.28 11.29 1.63
C ALA A 220 -3.06 12.13 0.37
N ASP A 221 -2.47 11.53 -0.68
CA ASP A 221 -2.09 12.25 -1.90
C ASP A 221 -3.20 12.31 -2.97
N ILE A 222 -4.16 11.37 -2.95
CA ILE A 222 -5.16 11.22 -4.02
C ILE A 222 -6.59 11.55 -3.57
N TYR A 223 -6.95 11.36 -2.30
CA TYR A 223 -8.32 11.44 -1.81
C TYR A 223 -9.02 12.77 -2.11
N SER A 224 -8.34 13.89 -1.81
CA SER A 224 -8.88 15.22 -2.05
C SER A 224 -8.94 15.63 -3.52
N LYS A 225 -8.33 14.86 -4.41
CA LYS A 225 -8.23 15.10 -5.85
C LYS A 225 -9.15 14.18 -6.66
N ALA A 226 -9.79 13.21 -6.01
CA ALA A 226 -10.78 12.35 -6.63
C ALA A 226 -12.10 13.08 -6.80
N ASP A 227 -12.82 12.78 -7.90
CA ASP A 227 -14.17 13.28 -8.15
C ASP A 227 -15.21 12.40 -7.46
N LYS A 228 -14.95 11.10 -7.40
CA LYS A 228 -15.84 10.09 -6.85
C LYS A 228 -15.10 9.10 -5.95
N VAL A 229 -15.73 8.69 -4.86
CA VAL A 229 -15.22 7.64 -3.97
C VAL A 229 -16.27 6.52 -3.86
N LEU A 230 -15.81 5.29 -4.10
CA LEU A 230 -16.56 4.06 -3.96
C LEU A 230 -16.05 3.33 -2.72
N VAL A 231 -16.90 3.07 -1.74
CA VAL A 231 -16.53 2.38 -0.50
C VAL A 231 -17.05 0.94 -0.53
N LEU A 232 -16.13 -0.02 -0.56
CA LEU A 232 -16.46 -1.45 -0.53
C LEU A 232 -16.25 -2.03 0.87
N GLU A 233 -17.25 -2.74 1.36
CA GLU A 233 -17.19 -3.48 2.61
C GLU A 233 -17.84 -4.85 2.45
N ASN A 234 -17.14 -5.93 2.77
CA ASN A 234 -17.61 -7.32 2.66
C ASN A 234 -18.29 -7.64 1.31
N GLY A 235 -17.69 -7.16 0.21
CA GLY A 235 -18.21 -7.41 -1.14
C GLY A 235 -19.35 -6.51 -1.59
N LYS A 236 -19.81 -5.56 -0.76
CA LYS A 236 -20.91 -4.63 -1.06
C LYS A 236 -20.41 -3.19 -1.21
N LEU A 237 -21.07 -2.44 -2.07
CA LEU A 237 -20.83 -1.00 -2.21
C LEU A 237 -21.71 -0.28 -1.15
N ILE A 238 -21.07 0.16 -0.06
CA ILE A 238 -21.77 0.84 1.05
C ILE A 238 -21.91 2.34 0.84
N TYR A 239 -21.06 2.92 -0.02
CA TYR A 239 -21.12 4.33 -0.37
C TYR A 239 -20.58 4.60 -1.78
N ASN A 240 -21.20 5.57 -2.46
CA ASN A 240 -20.83 6.06 -3.78
C ASN A 240 -21.10 7.57 -3.84
N GLY A 241 -20.06 8.40 -3.90
CA GLY A 241 -20.24 9.84 -3.91
C GLY A 241 -18.94 10.65 -3.88
N SER A 242 -19.07 11.96 -3.64
CA SER A 242 -17.91 12.85 -3.58
C SER A 242 -17.05 12.56 -2.34
N PRO A 243 -15.72 12.84 -2.38
CA PRO A 243 -14.81 12.60 -1.27
C PRO A 243 -15.29 13.20 0.06
N ARG A 244 -15.79 14.45 0.04
CA ARG A 244 -16.25 15.16 1.25
C ARG A 244 -17.46 14.46 1.89
N LYS A 245 -18.49 14.14 1.10
CA LYS A 245 -19.67 13.44 1.60
C LYS A 245 -19.33 12.04 2.07
N THR A 246 -18.40 11.35 1.40
CA THR A 246 -17.91 10.04 1.84
C THR A 246 -17.20 10.13 3.18
N ALA A 247 -16.29 11.11 3.38
CA ALA A 247 -15.62 11.32 4.65
C ALA A 247 -16.62 11.59 5.77
N GLU A 248 -17.59 12.48 5.56
CA GLU A 248 -18.66 12.77 6.52
C GLU A 248 -19.52 11.55 6.87
N SER A 249 -19.83 10.72 5.87
CA SER A 249 -20.60 9.48 6.09
C SER A 249 -19.80 8.48 6.93
N LEU A 250 -18.53 8.25 6.59
CA LEU A 250 -17.65 7.34 7.33
C LEU A 250 -17.42 7.81 8.78
N VAL A 251 -17.27 9.11 9.00
CA VAL A 251 -17.16 9.70 10.34
C VAL A 251 -18.47 9.53 11.13
N LYS A 252 -19.63 9.74 10.50
CA LYS A 252 -20.95 9.56 11.16
C LYS A 252 -21.19 8.11 11.59
N THR A 253 -20.76 7.15 10.79
CA THR A 253 -20.96 5.72 11.05
C THR A 253 -19.84 5.10 11.89
N GLU A 254 -18.86 5.90 12.35
CA GLU A 254 -17.66 5.44 13.08
C GLU A 254 -16.94 4.31 12.33
N ASN A 255 -16.95 4.37 10.99
CA ASN A 255 -16.37 3.30 10.16
C ASN A 255 -14.84 3.29 10.30
N PRO A 256 -14.21 2.13 10.53
CA PRO A 256 -12.76 2.03 10.68
C PRO A 256 -11.92 2.55 9.51
N LEU A 257 -12.51 2.69 8.33
CA LEU A 257 -11.83 3.26 7.15
C LEU A 257 -11.42 4.72 7.35
N VAL A 258 -12.02 5.44 8.32
CA VAL A 258 -11.62 6.81 8.70
C VAL A 258 -10.13 6.91 9.01
N TYR A 259 -9.52 5.86 9.58
CA TYR A 259 -8.08 5.84 9.89
C TYR A 259 -7.18 5.90 8.65
N GLY A 260 -7.69 5.54 7.47
CA GLY A 260 -6.98 5.69 6.19
C GLY A 260 -7.19 7.03 5.49
N LEU A 261 -8.15 7.85 5.96
CA LEU A 261 -8.44 9.16 5.37
C LEU A 261 -7.32 10.18 5.71
N PRO A 262 -7.22 11.29 4.94
CA PRO A 262 -6.25 12.34 5.22
C PRO A 262 -6.29 12.83 6.68
N SER A 263 -5.15 13.21 7.22
CA SER A 263 -5.00 13.64 8.62
C SER A 263 -5.95 14.76 9.03
N SER A 264 -6.29 15.67 8.09
CA SER A 264 -7.30 16.73 8.31
C SER A 264 -8.68 16.16 8.65
N VAL A 265 -9.11 15.07 7.99
CA VAL A 265 -10.39 14.40 8.27
C VAL A 265 -10.35 13.71 9.63
N ARG A 266 -9.23 13.03 9.95
CA ARG A 266 -9.07 12.33 11.23
C ARG A 266 -9.08 13.30 12.42
N ILE A 267 -8.44 14.48 12.29
CA ILE A 267 -8.49 15.53 13.31
C ILE A 267 -9.90 16.07 13.45
N TYR A 268 -10.60 16.32 12.33
CA TYR A 268 -12.00 16.76 12.33
C TYR A 268 -12.91 15.75 13.06
N GLU A 269 -12.71 14.45 12.81
CA GLU A 269 -13.44 13.39 13.49
C GLU A 269 -13.18 13.38 15.00
N GLY A 270 -11.90 13.45 15.41
CA GLY A 270 -11.53 13.47 16.82
C GLY A 270 -12.14 14.64 17.61
N CYS A 271 -12.25 15.81 16.99
CA CYS A 271 -12.84 16.99 17.61
C CYS A 271 -14.37 17.01 17.61
N LYS A 272 -15.04 16.18 16.78
CA LYS A 272 -16.49 16.20 16.61
C LYS A 272 -17.28 15.86 17.88
N LYS A 273 -16.68 15.10 18.81
CA LYS A 273 -17.32 14.76 20.09
C LYS A 273 -17.50 15.95 21.01
N ASP A 274 -16.65 16.96 20.88
CA ASP A 274 -16.57 18.09 21.80
C ASP A 274 -17.14 19.40 21.21
N ILE A 275 -17.32 19.48 19.89
CA ILE A 275 -17.70 20.73 19.20
C ILE A 275 -18.77 20.42 18.12
N THR A 276 -19.89 21.12 18.16
CA THR A 276 -20.91 21.11 17.09
C THR A 276 -20.41 21.98 15.93
N PHE A 277 -20.07 21.35 14.80
CA PHE A 277 -19.59 22.06 13.61
C PHE A 277 -20.70 22.30 12.61
N GLU A 278 -20.84 23.54 12.15
CA GLU A 278 -21.63 23.93 10.99
C GLU A 278 -20.79 23.92 9.69
N THR A 279 -19.51 23.53 9.78
CA THR A 279 -18.56 23.61 8.65
C THR A 279 -18.34 22.25 7.99
N ASP A 280 -18.10 22.27 6.68
CA ASP A 280 -17.75 21.10 5.88
C ASP A 280 -16.47 20.41 6.38
N CYS A 281 -16.43 19.07 6.28
CA CYS A 281 -15.25 18.29 6.63
C CYS A 281 -14.03 18.67 5.78
N PRO A 282 -12.89 19.06 6.38
CA PRO A 282 -11.70 19.47 5.64
C PRO A 282 -10.99 18.26 5.03
N LEU A 283 -10.70 18.29 3.72
CA LEU A 283 -10.02 17.21 3.01
C LEU A 283 -8.51 17.41 2.89
N THR A 284 -8.04 18.65 3.00
CA THR A 284 -6.63 19.00 2.83
C THR A 284 -6.06 19.64 4.09
N VAL A 285 -4.73 19.58 4.25
CA VAL A 285 -4.04 20.29 5.37
C VAL A 285 -4.33 21.78 5.35
N LYS A 286 -4.45 22.39 4.15
CA LYS A 286 -4.80 23.81 4.01
C LYS A 286 -6.21 24.11 4.53
N GLU A 287 -7.18 23.28 4.20
CA GLU A 287 -8.55 23.39 4.72
C GLU A 287 -8.58 23.14 6.23
N GLY A 288 -7.88 22.09 6.71
CA GLY A 288 -7.79 21.76 8.12
C GLY A 288 -7.21 22.89 8.96
N ARG A 289 -6.13 23.54 8.50
CA ARG A 289 -5.56 24.73 9.18
C ARG A 289 -6.54 25.91 9.24
N LYS A 290 -7.28 26.17 8.15
CA LYS A 290 -8.30 27.21 8.14
C LYS A 290 -9.44 26.89 9.11
N TRP A 291 -9.88 25.65 9.11
CA TRP A 291 -10.92 25.16 10.00
C TRP A 291 -10.50 25.28 11.47
N ILE A 292 -9.31 24.79 11.86
CA ILE A 292 -8.79 24.92 13.24
C ILE A 292 -8.71 26.40 13.65
N ALA A 293 -8.22 27.28 12.76
CA ALA A 293 -8.16 28.71 13.03
C ALA A 293 -9.55 29.34 13.26
N SER A 294 -10.61 28.85 12.62
CA SER A 294 -11.98 29.32 12.80
C SER A 294 -12.60 28.93 14.14
N LEU A 295 -12.06 27.90 14.81
CA LEU A 295 -12.59 27.41 16.08
C LEU A 295 -12.25 28.30 17.29
N ASN A 296 -11.40 29.33 17.10
CA ASN A 296 -10.96 30.22 18.19
C ASN A 296 -10.53 29.48 19.47
N ILE A 297 -9.93 28.31 19.33
CA ILE A 297 -9.46 27.51 20.46
C ILE A 297 -8.36 28.31 21.16
N LYS A 298 -8.64 28.84 22.33
CA LYS A 298 -7.62 29.35 23.25
C LYS A 298 -6.94 28.12 23.87
N GLY A 299 -6.02 27.53 23.14
CA GLY A 299 -5.20 26.43 23.66
C GLY A 299 -4.17 27.00 24.62
N GLU A 300 -4.09 26.48 25.81
CA GLU A 300 -2.84 26.52 26.54
C GLU A 300 -1.82 25.81 25.67
N SER A 301 -0.70 26.48 25.36
CA SER A 301 0.39 25.83 24.66
C SER A 301 0.83 24.63 25.53
N TYR A 302 0.48 23.42 25.10
CA TYR A 302 1.09 22.24 25.68
C TYR A 302 2.57 22.31 25.25
N VAL A 303 3.36 22.96 26.05
CA VAL A 303 4.80 22.75 26.05
C VAL A 303 4.91 21.33 26.56
N SER A 304 5.17 20.41 25.63
CA SER A 304 5.55 19.05 26.01
C SER A 304 6.68 19.24 27.03
N GLN A 305 6.39 18.94 28.29
CA GLN A 305 7.47 18.82 29.26
C GLN A 305 8.38 17.77 28.65
N ASP A 306 9.62 18.16 28.32
CA ASP A 306 10.67 17.23 28.01
C ASP A 306 10.61 16.17 29.11
N LYS A 307 10.01 15.01 28.81
CA LYS A 307 10.17 13.87 29.67
C LYS A 307 11.66 13.56 29.59
N HIS A 308 12.44 14.08 30.54
CA HIS A 308 13.79 13.63 30.78
C HIS A 308 13.67 12.14 31.09
N TYR A 309 13.75 11.36 30.05
CA TYR A 309 13.84 9.93 30.21
C TYR A 309 15.23 9.64 30.75
N GLU A 310 15.31 9.19 31.99
CA GLU A 310 16.54 8.61 32.51
C GLU A 310 17.04 7.60 31.48
N THR A 311 18.35 7.64 31.18
CA THR A 311 18.99 6.73 30.23
C THR A 311 18.80 5.30 30.73
N GLY A 312 17.84 4.58 30.13
CA GLY A 312 17.56 3.20 30.47
C GLY A 312 18.68 2.24 30.02
N ASP A 313 18.62 1.01 30.52
CA ASP A 313 19.51 -0.06 30.07
C ASP A 313 19.49 -0.20 28.53
N THR A 314 20.64 -0.38 27.92
CA THR A 314 20.79 -0.57 26.47
C THR A 314 20.35 -1.98 26.06
N ALA A 315 19.41 -2.07 25.13
CA ALA A 315 18.98 -3.34 24.51
C ALA A 315 19.87 -3.71 23.32
N VAL A 316 20.16 -2.73 22.45
CA VAL A 316 21.04 -2.92 21.29
C VAL A 316 22.05 -1.78 21.24
N SER A 317 23.32 -2.12 21.10
CA SER A 317 24.41 -1.16 20.95
C SER A 317 25.12 -1.41 19.62
N VAL A 318 25.19 -0.38 18.79
CA VAL A 318 25.89 -0.35 17.50
C VAL A 318 27.03 0.65 17.61
N LYS A 319 28.29 0.24 17.35
CA LYS A 319 29.47 1.10 17.53
C LYS A 319 30.41 1.00 16.33
N ASN A 320 30.60 2.15 15.65
CA ASN A 320 31.52 2.34 14.52
C ASN A 320 31.37 1.26 13.43
N VAL A 321 30.12 0.95 13.07
CA VAL A 321 29.81 -0.14 12.15
C VAL A 321 29.96 0.31 10.70
N PHE A 322 30.73 -0.49 9.95
CA PHE A 322 30.85 -0.41 8.50
C PHE A 322 30.36 -1.71 7.88
N PHE A 323 29.63 -1.61 6.76
CA PHE A 323 29.13 -2.80 6.05
C PHE A 323 29.03 -2.57 4.54
N ARG A 324 29.39 -3.62 3.77
CA ARG A 324 29.16 -3.79 2.33
C ARG A 324 28.88 -5.26 2.03
N TYR A 325 28.13 -5.53 0.97
CA TYR A 325 27.76 -6.90 0.61
C TYR A 325 28.90 -7.70 -0.04
N THR A 326 29.70 -7.05 -0.89
CA THR A 326 30.86 -7.68 -1.57
C THR A 326 32.11 -6.82 -1.40
N LYS A 327 33.30 -7.43 -1.57
CA LYS A 327 34.58 -6.71 -1.40
C LYS A 327 34.71 -5.48 -2.31
N ASN A 328 34.11 -5.52 -3.49
CA ASN A 328 34.22 -4.48 -4.52
C ASN A 328 33.02 -3.54 -4.58
N SER A 329 31.97 -3.75 -3.75
CA SER A 329 30.84 -2.84 -3.70
C SER A 329 31.11 -1.64 -2.80
N ALA A 330 30.42 -0.53 -3.06
CA ALA A 330 30.38 0.62 -2.15
C ALA A 330 29.84 0.19 -0.78
N ASN A 331 30.26 0.90 0.27
CA ASN A 331 29.71 0.69 1.59
C ASN A 331 28.21 1.06 1.59
N VAL A 332 27.44 0.23 2.26
CA VAL A 332 26.00 0.48 2.50
C VAL A 332 25.80 1.23 3.81
N LEU A 333 26.67 0.96 4.79
CA LEU A 333 26.69 1.64 6.09
C LEU A 333 28.13 2.09 6.38
N GLU A 334 28.29 3.33 6.85
CA GLU A 334 29.56 3.94 7.14
C GLU A 334 29.56 4.58 8.53
N ASN A 335 30.42 4.06 9.42
CA ASN A 335 30.63 4.59 10.77
C ASN A 335 29.36 4.76 11.61
N ILE A 336 28.41 3.83 11.49
CA ILE A 336 27.16 3.88 12.23
C ILE A 336 27.38 3.63 13.72
N SER A 337 26.89 4.55 14.56
CA SER A 337 26.94 4.41 16.03
C SER A 337 25.66 4.94 16.66
N PHE A 338 24.95 4.10 17.40
CA PHE A 338 23.78 4.45 18.21
C PHE A 338 23.44 3.34 19.20
N ASP A 339 22.65 3.70 20.20
CA ASP A 339 22.13 2.78 21.21
C ASP A 339 20.60 2.78 21.20
N ILE A 340 19.99 1.61 21.41
CA ILE A 340 18.55 1.41 21.57
C ILE A 340 18.29 1.05 23.01
N GLU A 341 17.42 1.81 23.67
CA GLU A 341 17.02 1.61 25.05
C GLU A 341 16.03 0.45 25.19
N LYS A 342 16.11 -0.25 26.31
CA LYS A 342 15.14 -1.31 26.64
C LYS A 342 13.74 -0.75 26.91
N GLY A 343 12.72 -1.54 26.54
CA GLY A 343 11.32 -1.20 26.81
C GLY A 343 10.80 0.00 26.04
N ARG A 344 11.41 0.33 24.88
CA ARG A 344 11.00 1.42 24.02
C ARG A 344 10.74 0.99 22.60
N ILE A 345 9.94 1.78 21.89
CA ILE A 345 9.73 1.68 20.46
C ILE A 345 10.65 2.70 19.79
N THR A 346 11.64 2.23 19.03
CA THR A 346 12.56 3.07 18.25
C THR A 346 12.28 2.90 16.77
N ALA A 347 11.96 3.98 16.06
CA ALA A 347 11.81 3.98 14.62
C ALA A 347 13.11 4.38 13.92
N LEU A 348 13.46 3.68 12.84
CA LEU A 348 14.56 4.00 11.92
C LEU A 348 13.98 4.35 10.57
N LEU A 349 13.96 5.63 10.24
CA LEU A 349 13.44 6.18 9.00
C LEU A 349 14.54 6.36 7.95
N GLY A 350 14.17 6.40 6.69
CA GLY A 350 15.09 6.67 5.57
C GLY A 350 14.51 6.25 4.23
N SER A 351 15.11 6.74 3.14
CA SER A 351 14.72 6.39 1.78
C SER A 351 15.02 4.92 1.44
N ASN A 352 14.45 4.43 0.33
CA ASN A 352 14.82 3.11 -0.18
C ASN A 352 16.32 3.08 -0.53
N GLY A 353 16.98 1.99 -0.18
CA GLY A 353 18.44 1.86 -0.38
C GLY A 353 19.32 2.51 0.69
N ALA A 354 18.76 3.25 1.68
CA ALA A 354 19.53 3.90 2.75
C ALA A 354 20.24 2.93 3.73
N GLY A 355 20.03 1.62 3.61
CA GLY A 355 20.69 0.62 4.47
C GLY A 355 19.84 0.15 5.66
N LYS A 356 18.56 0.54 5.77
CA LYS A 356 17.66 0.16 6.87
C LYS A 356 17.58 -1.35 7.13
N THR A 357 17.18 -2.11 6.11
CA THR A 357 17.12 -3.59 6.17
C THR A 357 18.48 -4.21 6.47
N THR A 358 19.56 -3.62 5.95
CA THR A 358 20.95 -4.07 6.23
C THR A 358 21.26 -3.93 7.71
N LEU A 359 20.90 -2.81 8.31
CA LEU A 359 21.10 -2.54 9.73
C LEU A 359 20.30 -3.53 10.60
N LEU A 360 19.03 -3.83 10.24
CA LEU A 360 18.26 -4.89 10.91
C LEU A 360 18.94 -6.26 10.84
N ARG A 361 19.49 -6.63 9.66
CA ARG A 361 20.23 -7.89 9.50
C ARG A 361 21.50 -7.97 10.33
N LEU A 362 22.14 -6.85 10.61
CA LEU A 362 23.30 -6.78 11.51
C LEU A 362 22.85 -6.91 12.98
N MET A 363 21.77 -6.22 13.37
CA MET A 363 21.22 -6.31 14.74
C MET A 363 20.66 -7.71 15.03
N SER A 364 20.08 -8.37 14.04
CA SER A 364 19.59 -9.76 14.20
C SER A 364 20.69 -10.83 14.18
N GLY A 365 21.95 -10.45 13.87
CA GLY A 365 23.07 -11.39 13.73
C GLY A 365 23.07 -12.22 12.44
N ILE A 366 22.11 -11.99 11.51
CA ILE A 366 22.08 -12.64 10.18
C ILE A 366 23.31 -12.27 9.35
N LYS A 367 23.79 -11.04 9.50
CA LYS A 367 25.04 -10.55 8.90
C LYS A 367 25.98 -10.06 9.99
N LYS A 368 27.28 -10.07 9.68
CA LYS A 368 28.32 -9.52 10.56
C LYS A 368 28.89 -8.25 9.96
N PRO A 369 29.18 -7.21 10.74
CA PRO A 369 29.82 -6.00 10.23
C PRO A 369 31.24 -6.30 9.75
N ILE A 370 31.76 -5.49 8.81
CA ILE A 370 33.17 -5.56 8.37
C ILE A 370 34.07 -5.01 9.46
N SER A 371 33.67 -3.90 10.08
CA SER A 371 34.32 -3.32 11.25
C SER A 371 33.28 -2.75 12.19
N GLY A 372 33.68 -2.47 13.42
CA GLY A 372 32.78 -2.07 14.49
C GLY A 372 32.17 -3.26 15.23
N LYS A 373 31.21 -2.97 16.11
CA LYS A 373 30.56 -3.99 16.97
C LYS A 373 29.06 -3.74 17.06
N VAL A 374 28.30 -4.84 17.02
CA VAL A 374 26.87 -4.85 17.33
C VAL A 374 26.68 -5.79 18.53
N LYS A 375 26.11 -5.28 19.61
CA LYS A 375 25.79 -6.04 20.81
C LYS A 375 24.29 -6.01 21.04
N VAL A 376 23.67 -7.18 21.23
CA VAL A 376 22.24 -7.35 21.48
C VAL A 376 22.06 -8.04 22.80
N ASN A 377 21.31 -7.45 23.71
CA ASN A 377 21.09 -7.93 25.08
C ASN A 377 19.66 -8.49 25.22
N GLY A 378 19.42 -9.70 24.72
CA GLY A 378 18.13 -10.39 24.79
C GLY A 378 17.86 -11.25 23.55
N ARG A 379 16.75 -12.02 23.61
CA ARG A 379 16.28 -12.83 22.48
C ARG A 379 15.65 -11.92 21.43
N CYS A 380 16.11 -12.03 20.20
CA CYS A 380 15.68 -11.19 19.10
C CYS A 380 14.81 -11.98 18.10
N ALA A 381 13.68 -11.41 17.68
CA ALA A 381 12.89 -11.88 16.56
C ALA A 381 12.81 -10.82 15.48
N VAL A 382 12.75 -11.24 14.21
CA VAL A 382 12.73 -10.35 13.05
C VAL A 382 11.50 -10.63 12.21
N LEU A 383 10.73 -9.59 11.91
CA LEU A 383 9.76 -9.60 10.83
C LEU A 383 10.45 -9.03 9.58
N PRO A 384 10.75 -9.86 8.56
CA PRO A 384 11.38 -9.37 7.34
C PRO A 384 10.37 -8.64 6.46
N GLN A 385 10.87 -7.79 5.55
CA GLN A 385 10.06 -7.06 4.57
C GLN A 385 9.20 -7.98 3.69
N ASN A 386 9.73 -9.17 3.32
CA ASN A 386 8.95 -10.21 2.66
C ASN A 386 8.51 -11.25 3.71
N PRO A 387 7.23 -11.27 4.13
CA PRO A 387 6.73 -12.18 5.15
C PRO A 387 6.84 -13.65 4.75
N MET A 388 6.82 -13.95 3.44
CA MET A 388 6.94 -15.32 2.93
C MET A 388 8.24 -16.01 3.32
N ALA A 389 9.29 -15.24 3.62
CA ALA A 389 10.55 -15.81 4.12
C ALA A 389 10.41 -16.54 5.48
N LEU A 390 9.32 -16.29 6.22
CA LEU A 390 9.02 -16.95 7.49
C LEU A 390 7.98 -18.08 7.35
N LEU A 391 7.25 -18.15 6.23
CA LEU A 391 6.09 -19.01 6.06
C LEU A 391 6.46 -20.24 5.21
N ASN A 392 6.33 -21.45 5.79
CA ASN A 392 6.77 -22.70 5.16
C ASN A 392 5.87 -23.90 5.46
N GLN A 393 4.72 -23.68 6.10
CA GLN A 393 3.73 -24.73 6.37
C GLN A 393 2.61 -24.70 5.32
N ILE A 394 1.77 -25.74 5.28
CA ILE A 394 0.72 -25.90 4.29
C ILE A 394 -0.59 -25.17 4.65
N SER A 395 -0.73 -24.69 5.88
CA SER A 395 -1.89 -23.89 6.30
C SER A 395 -1.50 -22.81 7.31
N VAL A 396 -2.35 -21.78 7.39
CA VAL A 396 -2.21 -20.68 8.37
C VAL A 396 -2.17 -21.20 9.80
N GLU A 397 -3.03 -22.16 10.12
CA GLU A 397 -3.08 -22.76 11.45
C GLU A 397 -1.80 -23.53 11.79
N GLU A 398 -1.29 -24.30 10.83
CA GLU A 398 -0.05 -25.06 11.01
C GLU A 398 1.18 -24.15 11.13
N GLU A 399 1.16 -22.98 10.46
CA GLU A 399 2.22 -21.98 10.62
C GLU A 399 2.34 -21.51 12.08
N LEU A 400 1.22 -21.16 12.70
CA LEU A 400 1.20 -20.75 14.11
C LEU A 400 1.47 -21.94 15.05
N ALA A 401 0.89 -23.11 14.76
CA ALA A 401 1.13 -24.33 15.53
C ALA A 401 2.62 -24.72 15.51
N SER A 402 3.31 -24.54 14.39
CA SER A 402 4.75 -24.81 14.28
C SER A 402 5.59 -23.97 15.25
N ALA A 403 5.21 -22.70 15.48
CA ALA A 403 5.90 -21.82 16.42
C ALA A 403 5.72 -22.24 17.88
N VAL A 404 4.53 -22.71 18.27
CA VAL A 404 4.26 -23.21 19.63
C VAL A 404 4.77 -24.65 19.86
N MET A 405 5.08 -25.38 18.79
CA MET A 405 5.68 -26.73 18.88
C MET A 405 7.20 -26.71 18.74
N ASP A 406 7.81 -25.60 18.37
CA ASP A 406 9.26 -25.47 18.23
C ASP A 406 9.94 -25.68 19.62
N LYS A 407 10.82 -26.66 19.70
CA LYS A 407 11.59 -26.99 20.92
C LYS A 407 12.46 -25.81 21.40
N ARG A 408 12.81 -24.90 20.51
CA ARG A 408 13.58 -23.69 20.81
C ARG A 408 12.73 -22.60 21.47
N ASN A 409 11.40 -22.71 21.37
CA ASN A 409 10.49 -21.75 21.97
C ASN A 409 10.35 -22.04 23.48
N SER A 410 11.11 -21.30 24.27
CA SER A 410 11.10 -21.45 25.74
C SER A 410 9.79 -21.00 26.38
N SER A 411 9.04 -20.11 25.75
CA SER A 411 7.79 -19.53 26.28
C SER A 411 6.67 -20.56 26.43
N VAL A 412 6.65 -21.56 25.55
CA VAL A 412 5.62 -22.61 25.54
C VAL A 412 6.10 -23.96 26.13
N LYS A 413 7.31 -24.00 26.67
CA LYS A 413 7.94 -25.26 27.11
C LYS A 413 7.11 -26.00 28.15
N ASN A 414 6.47 -25.28 29.06
CA ASN A 414 5.67 -25.82 30.16
C ASN A 414 4.17 -25.92 29.85
N MET A 415 3.74 -25.57 28.64
CA MET A 415 2.35 -25.60 28.21
C MET A 415 1.95 -26.98 27.75
N ASP A 416 0.76 -27.44 28.18
CA ASP A 416 0.15 -28.67 27.69
C ASP A 416 -0.41 -28.48 26.26
N ARG A 417 -0.87 -29.58 25.64
CA ARG A 417 -1.40 -29.54 24.26
C ARG A 417 -2.65 -28.65 24.16
N LYS A 418 -3.51 -28.61 25.16
CA LYS A 418 -4.74 -27.79 25.12
C LYS A 418 -4.40 -26.32 25.20
N GLN A 419 -3.50 -25.92 26.08
CA GLN A 419 -3.03 -24.54 26.20
C GLN A 419 -2.39 -24.03 24.91
N ARG A 420 -1.61 -24.86 24.22
CA ARG A 420 -1.03 -24.51 22.91
C ARG A 420 -2.07 -24.30 21.82
N ILE A 421 -3.13 -25.12 21.79
CA ILE A 421 -4.24 -24.95 20.83
C ILE A 421 -4.96 -23.63 21.10
N VAL A 422 -5.29 -23.34 22.37
CA VAL A 422 -5.95 -22.09 22.78
C VAL A 422 -5.09 -20.88 22.40
N LEU A 423 -3.77 -20.96 22.57
CA LEU A 423 -2.85 -19.87 22.19
C LEU A 423 -2.88 -19.60 20.68
N VAL A 424 -2.90 -20.66 19.87
CA VAL A 424 -3.01 -20.54 18.40
C VAL A 424 -4.37 -19.95 18.01
N GLU A 425 -5.46 -20.41 18.59
CA GLU A 425 -6.81 -19.89 18.30
C GLU A 425 -6.94 -18.41 18.67
N ASN A 426 -6.49 -18.02 19.85
CA ASN A 426 -6.47 -16.62 20.27
C ASN A 426 -5.64 -15.75 19.32
N MET A 427 -4.51 -16.25 18.83
CA MET A 427 -3.68 -15.52 17.87
C MET A 427 -4.37 -15.39 16.50
N LEU A 428 -5.03 -16.44 16.00
CA LEU A 428 -5.84 -16.40 14.76
C LEU A 428 -6.98 -15.38 14.86
N GLU A 429 -7.68 -15.34 15.99
CA GLU A 429 -8.75 -14.40 16.24
C GLU A 429 -8.22 -12.97 16.30
N ARG A 430 -7.19 -12.74 17.12
CA ARG A 430 -6.55 -11.42 17.30
C ARG A 430 -6.03 -10.82 15.99
N THR A 431 -5.50 -11.66 15.10
CA THR A 431 -4.98 -11.23 13.79
C THR A 431 -6.05 -11.20 12.69
N GLY A 432 -7.28 -11.64 12.97
CA GLY A 432 -8.37 -11.70 11.98
C GLY A 432 -8.13 -12.75 10.89
N LEU A 433 -7.39 -13.82 11.20
CA LEU A 433 -7.05 -14.89 10.27
C LEU A 433 -7.91 -16.15 10.46
N LEU A 434 -8.86 -16.14 11.37
CA LEU A 434 -9.69 -17.31 11.70
C LEU A 434 -10.43 -17.87 10.49
N ARG A 435 -10.97 -17.00 9.61
CA ARG A 435 -11.71 -17.42 8.40
C ARG A 435 -10.83 -18.10 7.35
N VAL A 436 -9.53 -17.83 7.36
CA VAL A 436 -8.55 -18.35 6.40
C VAL A 436 -7.62 -19.41 7.01
N ARG A 437 -7.95 -19.92 8.22
CA ARG A 437 -7.09 -20.81 9.01
C ARG A 437 -6.58 -22.04 8.26
N LYS A 438 -7.38 -22.56 7.32
CA LYS A 438 -7.05 -23.75 6.51
C LYS A 438 -6.42 -23.44 5.15
N GLN A 439 -6.35 -22.15 4.76
CA GLN A 439 -5.75 -21.78 3.49
C GLN A 439 -4.24 -21.89 3.53
N HIS A 440 -3.66 -22.14 2.35
CA HIS A 440 -2.21 -22.12 2.21
C HIS A 440 -1.69 -20.67 2.32
N PRO A 441 -0.56 -20.41 3.01
CA PRO A 441 -0.01 -19.06 3.15
C PRO A 441 0.24 -18.31 1.83
N TYR A 442 0.52 -19.03 0.74
CA TYR A 442 0.68 -18.45 -0.59
C TYR A 442 -0.63 -17.94 -1.21
N ASP A 443 -1.78 -18.46 -0.77
CA ASP A 443 -3.10 -18.04 -1.26
C ASP A 443 -3.64 -16.81 -0.51
N LEU A 444 -2.92 -16.36 0.51
CA LEU A 444 -3.28 -15.19 1.30
C LEU A 444 -2.93 -13.88 0.57
N SER A 445 -3.73 -12.84 0.82
CA SER A 445 -3.34 -11.47 0.43
C SER A 445 -2.05 -11.03 1.14
N GLY A 446 -1.31 -10.08 0.56
CA GLY A 446 -0.06 -9.58 1.16
C GLY A 446 -0.23 -9.08 2.61
N GLY A 447 -1.35 -8.40 2.90
CA GLY A 447 -1.67 -7.97 4.26
C GLY A 447 -1.98 -9.13 5.21
N GLN A 448 -2.61 -10.21 4.72
CA GLN A 448 -2.84 -11.42 5.52
C GLN A 448 -1.53 -12.16 5.79
N GLN A 449 -0.64 -12.25 4.81
CA GLN A 449 0.70 -12.83 4.96
C GLN A 449 1.53 -12.06 6.01
N GLN A 450 1.48 -10.73 5.97
CA GLN A 450 2.17 -9.87 6.93
C GLN A 450 1.64 -10.09 8.35
N ARG A 451 0.30 -10.16 8.51
CA ARG A 451 -0.35 -10.48 9.80
C ARG A 451 0.03 -11.85 10.33
N LEU A 452 0.09 -12.85 9.46
CA LEU A 452 0.48 -14.22 9.84
C LEU A 452 1.94 -14.27 10.29
N ALA A 453 2.86 -13.66 9.54
CA ALA A 453 4.27 -13.60 9.91
C ALA A 453 4.49 -12.84 11.22
N PHE A 454 3.77 -11.73 11.43
CA PHE A 454 3.81 -10.99 12.69
C PHE A 454 3.29 -11.82 13.86
N ALA A 455 2.14 -12.50 13.71
CA ALA A 455 1.60 -13.42 14.70
C ALA A 455 2.62 -14.52 15.08
N LYS A 456 3.27 -15.11 14.07
CA LYS A 456 4.25 -16.16 14.26
C LYS A 456 5.43 -15.71 15.12
N ILE A 457 6.00 -14.52 14.86
CA ILE A 457 7.14 -14.03 15.66
C ILE A 457 6.74 -13.70 17.09
N LEU A 458 5.52 -13.23 17.34
CA LEU A 458 5.03 -12.93 18.69
C LEU A 458 4.89 -14.18 19.56
N LEU A 459 4.56 -15.33 18.98
CA LEU A 459 4.45 -16.60 19.69
C LEU A 459 5.78 -17.09 20.31
N TYR A 460 6.92 -16.55 19.87
CA TYR A 460 8.23 -16.82 20.48
C TYR A 460 8.53 -15.93 21.70
N GLU A 461 7.67 -14.96 22.02
CA GLU A 461 7.83 -13.99 23.11
C GLU A 461 9.24 -13.37 23.18
N PRO A 462 9.75 -12.79 22.11
CA PRO A 462 11.10 -12.22 22.10
C PRO A 462 11.22 -11.05 23.09
N ASP A 463 12.46 -10.75 23.51
CA ASP A 463 12.77 -9.57 24.31
C ASP A 463 12.92 -8.34 23.43
N ILE A 464 13.41 -8.55 22.18
CA ILE A 464 13.64 -7.51 21.17
C ILE A 464 12.95 -7.92 19.88
N ILE A 465 12.10 -7.05 19.36
CA ILE A 465 11.32 -7.25 18.13
C ILE A 465 11.84 -6.28 17.07
N LEU A 466 12.37 -6.81 15.96
CA LEU A 466 12.85 -6.05 14.82
C LEU A 466 11.85 -6.16 13.68
N LEU A 467 11.29 -5.05 13.24
CA LEU A 467 10.24 -4.99 12.22
C LEU A 467 10.75 -4.25 10.98
N ASP A 468 10.78 -4.93 9.84
CA ASP A 468 11.19 -4.37 8.55
C ASP A 468 9.95 -4.06 7.70
N GLU A 469 9.60 -2.77 7.58
CA GLU A 469 8.44 -2.26 6.85
C GLU A 469 7.12 -2.96 7.27
N PRO A 470 6.77 -2.96 8.57
CA PRO A 470 5.67 -3.78 9.08
C PRO A 470 4.29 -3.35 8.58
N THR A 471 4.11 -2.09 8.16
CA THR A 471 2.84 -1.54 7.67
C THR A 471 2.62 -1.72 6.18
N LYS A 472 3.62 -2.25 5.46
CA LYS A 472 3.57 -2.40 4.00
C LYS A 472 2.49 -3.39 3.58
N GLY A 473 1.56 -2.95 2.70
CA GLY A 473 0.47 -3.79 2.18
C GLY A 473 -0.61 -4.14 3.21
N ILE A 474 -0.61 -3.48 4.37
CA ILE A 474 -1.64 -3.62 5.41
C ILE A 474 -2.63 -2.45 5.30
N ASP A 475 -3.90 -2.75 5.53
CA ASP A 475 -4.93 -1.72 5.58
C ASP A 475 -4.78 -0.81 6.83
N PRO A 476 -5.24 0.45 6.76
CA PRO A 476 -5.05 1.42 7.84
C PRO A 476 -5.64 1.01 9.18
N PHE A 477 -6.74 0.26 9.18
CA PHE A 477 -7.36 -0.23 10.40
C PHE A 477 -6.44 -1.23 11.13
N PHE A 478 -5.85 -2.15 10.35
CA PHE A 478 -4.91 -3.10 10.94
C PHE A 478 -3.57 -2.45 11.31
N CYS A 479 -3.13 -1.42 10.58
CA CYS A 479 -1.98 -0.60 10.99
C CYS A 479 -2.18 -0.02 12.39
N LYS A 480 -3.37 0.55 12.68
CA LYS A 480 -3.71 1.06 14.02
C LYS A 480 -3.66 -0.07 15.07
N LYS A 481 -4.32 -1.19 14.81
CA LYS A 481 -4.27 -2.36 15.72
C LYS A 481 -2.84 -2.84 15.98
N MET A 482 -2.03 -2.89 14.95
CA MET A 482 -0.61 -3.26 15.10
C MET A 482 0.11 -2.28 16.02
N GLY A 483 -0.09 -0.98 15.83
CA GLY A 483 0.49 0.03 16.70
C GLY A 483 0.07 -0.16 18.18
N GLU A 484 -1.23 -0.37 18.43
CA GLU A 484 -1.76 -0.66 19.76
C GLU A 484 -1.09 -1.92 20.39
N TRP A 485 -0.87 -2.98 19.59
CA TRP A 485 -0.13 -4.16 20.07
C TRP A 485 1.33 -3.88 20.37
N LEU A 486 1.98 -3.02 19.59
CA LEU A 486 3.36 -2.62 19.86
C LEU A 486 3.45 -1.84 21.18
N GLU A 487 2.46 -0.98 21.49
CA GLU A 487 2.37 -0.29 22.79
C GLU A 487 2.13 -1.27 23.94
N GLU A 488 1.23 -2.25 23.77
CA GLU A 488 1.03 -3.31 24.78
C GLU A 488 2.34 -4.06 25.04
N LEU A 489 3.06 -4.46 23.99
CA LEU A 489 4.34 -5.16 24.11
C LEU A 489 5.40 -4.30 24.79
N LYS A 490 5.46 -3.00 24.47
CA LYS A 490 6.32 -2.04 25.17
C LYS A 490 5.99 -1.97 26.65
N ASN A 491 4.71 -1.88 27.01
CA ASN A 491 4.26 -1.84 28.40
C ASN A 491 4.59 -3.14 29.16
N MET A 492 4.75 -4.27 28.46
CA MET A 492 5.26 -5.52 29.00
C MET A 492 6.81 -5.56 29.10
N GLY A 493 7.49 -4.46 28.81
CA GLY A 493 8.96 -4.33 28.86
C GLY A 493 9.69 -4.83 27.61
N LYS A 494 8.98 -5.13 26.50
CA LYS A 494 9.61 -5.51 25.23
C LYS A 494 10.23 -4.31 24.53
N THR A 495 11.35 -4.53 23.88
CA THR A 495 12.02 -3.50 23.05
C THR A 495 11.64 -3.70 21.60
N ILE A 496 11.28 -2.64 20.90
CA ILE A 496 10.79 -2.72 19.53
C ILE A 496 11.60 -1.77 18.64
N VAL A 497 12.06 -2.28 17.51
CA VAL A 497 12.74 -1.48 16.49
C VAL A 497 11.94 -1.58 15.20
N ILE A 498 11.47 -0.46 14.70
CA ILE A 498 10.69 -0.35 13.47
C ILE A 498 11.56 0.31 12.42
N VAL A 499 11.81 -0.40 11.33
CA VAL A 499 12.37 0.20 10.11
C VAL A 499 11.21 0.47 9.18
N SER A 500 10.99 1.73 8.83
CA SER A 500 9.88 2.10 7.96
C SER A 500 10.16 3.38 7.19
N HIS A 501 9.38 3.60 6.15
CA HIS A 501 9.20 4.89 5.49
C HIS A 501 7.84 5.53 5.83
N ASP A 502 7.00 4.85 6.62
CA ASP A 502 5.71 5.35 7.09
C ASP A 502 5.91 6.28 8.29
N VAL A 503 6.09 7.56 7.98
CA VAL A 503 6.35 8.61 8.99
C VAL A 503 5.14 8.78 9.90
N GLU A 504 3.91 8.66 9.40
CA GLU A 504 2.70 8.83 10.21
C GLU A 504 2.58 7.72 11.26
N PHE A 505 2.79 6.47 10.87
CA PHE A 505 2.79 5.35 11.80
C PHE A 505 3.87 5.49 12.88
N CYS A 506 5.09 5.86 12.44
CA CYS A 506 6.20 6.07 13.38
C CYS A 506 5.93 7.25 14.32
N ALA A 507 5.35 8.34 13.85
CA ALA A 507 5.00 9.49 14.68
C ALA A 507 3.92 9.18 15.73
N LEU A 508 3.01 8.25 15.44
CA LEU A 508 1.96 7.87 16.37
C LEU A 508 2.44 6.91 17.49
N PHE A 509 3.39 6.02 17.17
CA PHE A 509 3.71 4.90 18.05
C PHE A 509 5.17 4.83 18.53
N ALA A 510 6.11 5.53 17.87
CA ALA A 510 7.51 5.48 18.28
C ALA A 510 7.85 6.49 19.38
N ASP A 511 8.61 6.05 20.38
CA ASP A 511 9.14 6.93 21.44
C ASP A 511 10.36 7.72 20.96
N LYS A 512 11.16 7.12 20.05
CA LYS A 512 12.37 7.72 19.47
C LYS A 512 12.45 7.43 17.97
N CYS A 513 13.05 8.37 17.23
CA CYS A 513 13.28 8.22 15.81
C CYS A 513 14.75 8.48 15.48
N GLY A 514 15.34 7.62 14.62
CA GLY A 514 16.61 7.84 13.96
C GLY A 514 16.41 7.96 12.45
N LEU A 515 17.02 8.96 11.82
CA LEU A 515 17.03 9.13 10.38
C LEU A 515 18.29 8.55 9.79
N ILE A 516 18.16 7.58 8.87
CA ILE A 516 19.29 7.07 8.09
C ILE A 516 19.36 7.86 6.78
N PHE A 517 20.39 8.66 6.66
CA PHE A 517 20.64 9.50 5.50
C PHE A 517 22.12 9.45 5.13
N ASP A 518 22.44 9.40 3.85
CA ASP A 518 23.80 9.34 3.31
C ASP A 518 24.72 8.35 4.06
N ARG A 519 24.21 7.12 4.28
CA ARG A 519 24.92 6.00 4.96
C ARG A 519 25.24 6.22 6.43
N ASN A 520 24.78 7.34 7.01
CA ASN A 520 24.92 7.72 8.42
C ASN A 520 23.57 7.70 9.12
N ILE A 521 23.58 7.79 10.45
CA ILE A 521 22.38 7.92 11.26
C ILE A 521 22.40 9.22 12.04
N GLU A 522 21.33 10.00 11.92
CA GLU A 522 21.08 11.17 12.74
C GLU A 522 19.91 10.87 13.69
N SER A 523 20.11 11.10 14.97
CA SER A 523 19.05 10.91 15.97
C SER A 523 18.17 12.14 16.01
N CYS A 524 16.85 11.94 15.84
CA CYS A 524 15.84 12.95 16.08
C CYS A 524 14.90 12.43 17.17
N LEU A 525 14.65 13.23 18.19
CA LEU A 525 13.61 12.92 19.18
C LEU A 525 12.26 13.26 18.56
N LEU A 526 11.38 12.28 18.44
CA LEU A 526 9.97 12.54 18.17
C LEU A 526 9.32 12.93 19.52
N TYR A 527 8.84 14.17 19.59
CA TYR A 527 7.97 14.60 20.68
C TYR A 527 6.54 14.20 20.27
N THR A 528 5.98 13.22 20.93
CA THR A 528 4.55 12.86 20.83
C THR A 528 3.77 13.50 21.97
#